data_f9830886b3f4d3305578a640602a4aa6
#
_entry.id   f9830886b3f4d3305578a640602a4aa6
#
_cell.length_a   1.000
_cell.length_b   1.000
_cell.length_c   1.000
_cell.angle_alpha   90.00
_cell.angle_beta   90.00
_cell.angle_gamma   90.00
#
_symmetry.space_group_name_H-M   'P 1'
#
loop_
_entity.id
_entity.type
_entity.pdbx_description
1 polymer ?
#
loop_
_entity_poly.entity_id
_entity_poly.type
_entity_poly.pdbx_seq_one_letter_code
_entity_poly.pdbx_strand_id
1 'polypeptide(L)'
;MRRFLAWSWAASIALSGCGSCSWFPLLPDKRTPVDRAHELDDICQQDAAGLLAPDALSPSVIESVQAAYIHVNQGAGGDLRLRGANLHMQPTLNMPVGVLQRTLACHEAAVTLGGAPELPDDPYVLHGSWLEIDVSSTNLGLMAAVLTDSPDDARRVVERAHRFAPSARLVLAPQP
;
A
#
# COMPACT_ATOMS: atom_id res chain seq x y z
N MET A 1 -51.58 -2.97 -53.40
CA MET A 1 -51.96 -2.22 -52.22
C MET A 1 -51.35 -2.88 -50.98
N ARG A 2 -50.24 -2.39 -50.51
CA ARG A 2 -49.64 -2.83 -49.20
C ARG A 2 -49.06 -1.57 -48.53
N ARG A 3 -49.69 -1.22 -47.40
CA ARG A 3 -49.32 -0.07 -46.54
C ARG A 3 -48.16 -0.49 -45.63
N PHE A 4 -47.04 0.20 -45.73
CA PHE A 4 -45.92 0.10 -44.78
C PHE A 4 -46.16 1.11 -43.66
N LEU A 5 -46.34 0.60 -42.43
CA LEU A 5 -46.36 1.36 -41.19
C LEU A 5 -44.90 1.48 -40.70
N ALA A 6 -44.39 2.69 -40.75
CA ALA A 6 -43.10 3.04 -40.15
C ALA A 6 -43.29 3.25 -38.63
N TRP A 7 -42.64 2.44 -37.83
CA TRP A 7 -42.52 2.64 -36.38
C TRP A 7 -41.26 3.46 -36.09
N SER A 8 -41.50 4.71 -35.73
CA SER A 8 -40.47 5.58 -35.13
C SER A 8 -40.23 5.17 -33.68
N TRP A 9 -39.07 4.65 -33.38
CA TRP A 9 -38.58 4.48 -32.01
C TRP A 9 -37.78 5.73 -31.63
N ALA A 10 -38.40 6.59 -30.83
CA ALA A 10 -37.68 7.68 -30.17
C ALA A 10 -36.97 7.11 -28.92
N ALA A 11 -35.68 6.94 -29.03
CA ALA A 11 -34.83 6.57 -27.89
C ALA A 11 -34.56 7.83 -27.05
N SER A 12 -35.28 7.97 -25.96
CA SER A 12 -35.01 8.98 -24.93
C SER A 12 -33.77 8.56 -24.12
N ILE A 13 -32.63 9.15 -24.41
CA ILE A 13 -31.42 9.01 -23.58
C ILE A 13 -31.60 9.94 -22.37
N ALA A 14 -32.02 9.37 -21.26
CA ALA A 14 -31.97 10.03 -19.96
C ALA A 14 -30.52 10.08 -19.49
N LEU A 15 -29.86 11.21 -19.64
CA LEU A 15 -28.58 11.54 -19.00
C LEU A 15 -28.80 11.71 -17.50
N SER A 16 -28.78 10.60 -16.77
CA SER A 16 -28.69 10.62 -15.31
C SER A 16 -27.27 10.99 -14.91
N GLY A 17 -26.97 12.26 -14.88
CA GLY A 17 -25.78 12.82 -14.29
C GLY A 17 -25.81 12.66 -12.77
N CYS A 18 -25.45 11.48 -12.25
CA CYS A 18 -25.16 11.31 -10.83
C CYS A 18 -23.76 11.84 -10.54
N GLY A 19 -23.64 13.15 -10.49
CA GLY A 19 -22.53 13.81 -9.81
C GLY A 19 -22.70 13.66 -8.31
N SER A 20 -22.43 12.48 -7.76
CA SER A 20 -22.25 12.31 -6.33
C SER A 20 -20.93 12.94 -5.92
N CYS A 21 -20.89 14.27 -5.84
CA CYS A 21 -19.84 14.96 -5.09
C CYS A 21 -20.05 14.62 -3.61
N SER A 22 -19.46 13.52 -3.16
CA SER A 22 -19.32 13.21 -1.74
C SER A 22 -18.39 14.23 -1.10
N TRP A 23 -18.95 15.38 -0.75
CA TRP A 23 -18.30 16.39 0.11
C TRP A 23 -18.37 15.99 1.58
N PHE A 24 -18.42 14.71 1.87
CA PHE A 24 -18.23 14.25 3.25
C PHE A 24 -16.73 14.36 3.55
N PRO A 25 -16.33 15.22 4.51
CA PRO A 25 -14.99 15.14 5.04
C PRO A 25 -14.81 13.70 5.50
N LEU A 26 -13.82 13.01 4.93
CA LEU A 26 -13.45 11.67 5.37
C LEU A 26 -13.19 11.78 6.87
N LEU A 27 -14.12 11.31 7.67
CA LEU A 27 -13.90 11.21 9.11
C LEU A 27 -12.64 10.36 9.29
N PRO A 28 -11.73 10.78 10.16
CA PRO A 28 -10.52 10.01 10.42
C PRO A 28 -10.94 8.59 10.78
N ASP A 29 -10.32 7.63 10.15
CA ASP A 29 -10.57 6.22 10.42
C ASP A 29 -10.27 5.93 11.88
N LYS A 30 -11.31 5.60 12.65
CA LYS A 30 -11.23 5.36 14.09
C LYS A 30 -10.88 3.91 14.43
N ARG A 31 -10.74 3.04 13.40
CA ARG A 31 -10.41 1.64 13.62
C ARG A 31 -9.02 1.54 14.24
N THR A 32 -8.91 0.69 15.23
CA THR A 32 -7.60 0.37 15.82
C THR A 32 -6.79 -0.52 14.87
N PRO A 33 -5.45 -0.62 15.03
CA PRO A 33 -4.64 -1.59 14.29
C PRO A 33 -5.18 -3.02 14.41
N VAL A 34 -5.67 -3.40 15.59
CA VAL A 34 -6.25 -4.73 15.83
C VAL A 34 -7.56 -4.93 15.04
N ASP A 35 -8.43 -3.91 14.97
CA ASP A 35 -9.67 -4.01 14.19
C ASP A 35 -9.38 -4.23 12.71
N ARG A 36 -8.38 -3.51 12.17
CA ARG A 36 -7.95 -3.68 10.78
C ARG A 36 -7.31 -5.04 10.52
N ALA A 37 -6.50 -5.52 11.47
CA ALA A 37 -5.90 -6.85 11.38
C ALA A 37 -6.96 -7.95 11.35
N HIS A 38 -8.02 -7.86 12.17
CA HIS A 38 -9.12 -8.80 12.14
C HIS A 38 -9.89 -8.77 10.80
N GLU A 39 -10.13 -7.59 10.23
CA GLU A 39 -10.79 -7.48 8.92
C GLU A 39 -10.00 -8.20 7.80
N LEU A 40 -8.67 -8.20 7.89
CA LEU A 40 -7.80 -8.88 6.94
C LEU A 40 -7.62 -10.37 7.23
N ASP A 41 -7.73 -10.80 8.48
CA ASP A 41 -7.42 -12.17 8.89
C ASP A 41 -8.26 -13.20 8.14
N ASP A 42 -9.57 -12.94 7.95
CA ASP A 42 -10.45 -13.81 7.16
C ASP A 42 -9.96 -13.98 5.71
N ILE A 43 -9.46 -12.89 5.11
CA ILE A 43 -8.93 -12.90 3.75
C ILE A 43 -7.60 -13.66 3.71
N CYS A 44 -6.74 -13.39 4.68
CA CYS A 44 -5.41 -14.02 4.77
C CYS A 44 -5.48 -15.53 5.02
N GLN A 45 -6.44 -15.99 5.84
CA GLN A 45 -6.66 -17.42 6.07
C GLN A 45 -7.15 -18.16 4.82
N GLN A 46 -8.00 -17.54 4.00
CA GLN A 46 -8.44 -18.11 2.74
C GLN A 46 -7.28 -18.25 1.74
N ASP A 47 -6.30 -17.36 1.78
CA ASP A 47 -5.15 -17.34 0.88
C ASP A 47 -3.96 -18.18 1.39
N ALA A 48 -3.97 -18.62 2.64
CA ALA A 48 -2.91 -19.45 3.24
C ALA A 48 -2.66 -20.77 2.49
N ALA A 49 -3.57 -21.16 1.59
CA ALA A 49 -3.47 -22.37 0.77
C ALA A 49 -2.37 -22.32 -0.33
N GLY A 50 -1.48 -21.33 -0.33
CA GLY A 50 -0.29 -21.32 -1.21
C GLY A 50 -0.05 -20.04 -2.01
N LEU A 51 -0.79 -18.95 -1.75
CA LEU A 51 -0.61 -17.68 -2.45
C LEU A 51 0.37 -16.72 -1.74
N LEU A 52 0.65 -16.95 -0.45
CA LEU A 52 1.61 -16.13 0.27
C LEU A 52 3.04 -16.55 -0.08
N ALA A 53 3.91 -15.58 -0.24
CA ALA A 53 5.31 -15.77 -0.60
C ALA A 53 6.22 -15.35 0.56
N PRO A 54 6.46 -16.23 1.55
CA PRO A 54 7.25 -15.89 2.75
C PRO A 54 8.68 -15.44 2.41
N ASP A 55 9.23 -15.89 1.28
CA ASP A 55 10.55 -15.45 0.80
C ASP A 55 10.61 -13.94 0.51
N ALA A 56 9.44 -13.33 0.21
CA ALA A 56 9.34 -11.89 -0.01
C ALA A 56 9.59 -11.06 1.26
N LEU A 57 9.48 -11.67 2.44
CA LEU A 57 9.79 -11.05 3.73
C LEU A 57 11.28 -11.12 4.08
N SER A 58 12.12 -11.70 3.23
CA SER A 58 13.55 -11.77 3.47
C SER A 58 14.23 -10.42 3.22
N PRO A 59 15.11 -9.96 4.12
CA PRO A 59 15.93 -8.76 3.90
C PRO A 59 16.72 -8.79 2.59
N SER A 60 17.11 -9.97 2.13
CA SER A 60 17.92 -10.17 0.92
C SER A 60 17.20 -9.79 -0.38
N VAL A 61 15.86 -9.72 -0.39
CA VAL A 61 15.11 -9.32 -1.59
C VAL A 61 15.05 -7.80 -1.76
N ILE A 62 15.44 -7.02 -0.76
CA ILE A 62 15.45 -5.55 -0.82
C ILE A 62 16.75 -5.07 -1.43
N GLU A 63 16.67 -4.41 -2.59
CA GLU A 63 17.83 -3.83 -3.29
C GLU A 63 18.18 -2.44 -2.77
N SER A 64 17.16 -1.62 -2.49
CA SER A 64 17.39 -0.27 -1.97
C SER A 64 16.24 0.21 -1.09
N VAL A 65 16.57 1.11 -0.17
CA VAL A 65 15.62 1.78 0.72
C VAL A 65 15.71 3.28 0.47
N GLN A 66 14.54 3.91 0.29
CA GLN A 66 14.41 5.34 0.07
C GLN A 66 13.33 5.90 0.99
N ALA A 67 13.57 7.06 1.62
CA ALA A 67 12.55 7.75 2.38
C ALA A 67 11.41 8.22 1.47
N ALA A 68 10.17 7.97 1.88
CA ALA A 68 8.95 8.37 1.16
C ALA A 68 8.44 9.70 1.68
N TYR A 69 8.26 10.69 0.78
CA TYR A 69 7.75 12.02 1.10
C TYR A 69 6.49 12.33 0.31
N ILE A 70 5.62 13.15 0.91
CA ILE A 70 4.48 13.75 0.22
C ILE A 70 4.57 15.28 0.28
N HIS A 71 4.02 15.95 -0.73
CA HIS A 71 3.82 17.40 -0.68
C HIS A 71 2.55 17.72 0.11
N VAL A 72 2.68 18.47 1.19
CA VAL A 72 1.55 18.80 2.07
C VAL A 72 0.77 20.03 1.58
N ASN A 73 1.43 20.96 0.86
CA ASN A 73 0.80 22.16 0.32
C ASN A 73 1.07 22.27 -1.17
N GLN A 74 0.02 22.51 -1.96
CA GLN A 74 0.11 22.67 -3.42
C GLN A 74 0.46 24.11 -3.86
N GLY A 75 0.91 24.99 -2.93
CA GLY A 75 1.37 26.35 -3.23
C GLY A 75 2.87 26.41 -3.57
N ALA A 76 3.31 27.55 -4.10
CA ALA A 76 4.73 27.82 -4.33
C ALA A 76 5.49 27.78 -2.98
N GLY A 77 6.22 26.70 -2.71
CA GLY A 77 6.92 26.45 -1.45
C GLY A 77 6.32 25.31 -0.63
N GLY A 78 5.68 24.32 -1.29
CA GLY A 78 5.09 23.16 -0.60
C GLY A 78 6.10 22.42 0.28
N ASP A 79 5.74 22.20 1.54
CA ASP A 79 6.56 21.44 2.49
C ASP A 79 6.52 19.95 2.15
N LEU A 80 7.69 19.32 2.14
CA LEU A 80 7.83 17.88 2.05
C LEU A 80 7.66 17.28 3.45
N ARG A 81 6.71 16.34 3.58
CA ARG A 81 6.49 15.62 4.82
C ARG A 81 6.90 14.16 4.63
N LEU A 82 7.74 13.67 5.53
CA LEU A 82 8.10 12.25 5.59
C LEU A 82 6.86 11.42 5.94
N ARG A 83 6.62 10.36 5.16
CA ARG A 83 5.49 9.43 5.32
C ARG A 83 5.95 8.00 5.62
N GLY A 84 7.21 7.65 5.41
CA GLY A 84 7.73 6.30 5.59
C GLY A 84 8.87 5.97 4.65
N ALA A 85 8.88 4.75 4.12
CA ALA A 85 9.93 4.26 3.25
C ALA A 85 9.38 3.58 1.99
N ASN A 86 10.09 3.75 0.88
CA ASN A 86 9.96 2.95 -0.34
C ASN A 86 11.07 1.89 -0.35
N LEU A 87 10.67 0.63 -0.39
CA LEU A 87 11.57 -0.52 -0.47
C LEU A 87 11.53 -1.07 -1.89
N HIS A 88 12.61 -0.92 -2.62
CA HIS A 88 12.75 -1.47 -3.97
C HIS A 88 13.21 -2.91 -3.88
N MET A 89 12.43 -3.80 -4.45
CA MET A 89 12.70 -5.23 -4.46
C MET A 89 13.56 -5.62 -5.66
N GLN A 90 14.39 -6.64 -5.50
CA GLN A 90 15.19 -7.17 -6.59
C GLN A 90 14.32 -7.63 -7.76
N PRO A 91 14.72 -7.38 -9.02
CA PRO A 91 13.97 -7.82 -10.20
C PRO A 91 13.80 -9.34 -10.29
N THR A 92 14.69 -10.09 -9.62
CA THR A 92 14.63 -11.57 -9.54
C THR A 92 13.42 -12.07 -8.75
N LEU A 93 12.78 -11.21 -7.96
CA LEU A 93 11.53 -11.51 -7.29
C LEU A 93 10.39 -11.50 -8.32
N ASN A 94 10.32 -12.57 -9.11
CA ASN A 94 9.34 -12.71 -10.20
C ASN A 94 7.96 -13.08 -9.62
N MET A 95 7.31 -12.12 -8.96
CA MET A 95 5.98 -12.33 -8.40
C MET A 95 5.01 -11.22 -8.84
N PRO A 96 3.71 -11.52 -8.96
CA PRO A 96 2.68 -10.51 -9.24
C PRO A 96 2.57 -9.48 -8.11
N VAL A 97 2.34 -8.21 -8.46
CA VAL A 97 2.11 -7.10 -7.52
C VAL A 97 1.11 -7.48 -6.43
N GLY A 98 -0.06 -8.06 -6.84
CA GLY A 98 -1.11 -8.44 -5.89
C GLY A 98 -0.71 -9.53 -4.90
N VAL A 99 0.21 -10.44 -5.27
CA VAL A 99 0.74 -11.46 -4.35
C VAL A 99 1.63 -10.82 -3.31
N LEU A 100 2.55 -9.94 -3.71
CA LEU A 100 3.41 -9.23 -2.77
C LEU A 100 2.60 -8.32 -1.84
N GLN A 101 1.68 -7.52 -2.40
CA GLN A 101 0.77 -6.65 -1.63
C GLN A 101 0.06 -7.44 -0.53
N ARG A 102 -0.51 -8.58 -0.87
CA ARG A 102 -1.23 -9.43 0.06
C ARG A 102 -0.31 -10.08 1.08
N THR A 103 0.86 -10.56 0.66
CA THR A 103 1.85 -11.16 1.56
C THR A 103 2.24 -10.18 2.66
N LEU A 104 2.55 -8.93 2.30
CA LEU A 104 2.96 -7.90 3.27
C LEU A 104 1.80 -7.51 4.20
N ALA A 105 0.60 -7.29 3.65
CA ALA A 105 -0.58 -6.95 4.45
C ALA A 105 -0.97 -8.08 5.42
N CYS A 106 -0.92 -9.35 4.98
CA CYS A 106 -1.21 -10.49 5.83
C CYS A 106 -0.12 -10.70 6.89
N HIS A 107 1.14 -10.40 6.60
CA HIS A 107 2.20 -10.42 7.58
C HIS A 107 1.97 -9.39 8.70
N GLU A 108 1.66 -8.14 8.34
CA GLU A 108 1.32 -7.09 9.31
C GLU A 108 0.14 -7.51 10.20
N ALA A 109 -0.94 -8.03 9.60
CA ALA A 109 -2.11 -8.49 10.33
C ALA A 109 -1.76 -9.64 11.30
N ALA A 110 -1.03 -10.66 10.83
CA ALA A 110 -0.67 -11.82 11.62
C ALA A 110 0.22 -11.44 12.83
N VAL A 111 1.20 -10.55 12.63
CA VAL A 111 2.05 -10.06 13.73
C VAL A 111 1.23 -9.21 14.71
N THR A 112 0.37 -8.33 14.21
CA THR A 112 -0.50 -7.47 15.04
C THR A 112 -1.43 -8.29 15.93
N LEU A 113 -1.93 -9.44 15.45
CA LEU A 113 -2.78 -10.36 16.20
C LEU A 113 -1.99 -11.38 17.06
N GLY A 114 -0.66 -11.34 17.01
CA GLY A 114 0.20 -12.30 17.72
C GLY A 114 0.21 -13.70 17.10
N GLY A 115 -0.28 -13.85 15.89
CA GLY A 115 -0.30 -15.12 15.14
C GLY A 115 1.01 -15.46 14.44
N ALA A 116 1.90 -14.48 14.28
CA ALA A 116 3.23 -14.66 13.71
C ALA A 116 4.29 -13.91 14.53
N PRO A 117 5.55 -14.39 14.57
CA PRO A 117 6.63 -13.65 15.20
C PRO A 117 7.00 -12.41 14.36
N GLU A 118 7.26 -11.30 15.04
CA GLU A 118 7.86 -10.12 14.40
C GLU A 118 9.30 -10.44 14.00
N LEU A 119 9.69 -10.05 12.79
CA LEU A 119 11.07 -10.16 12.34
C LEU A 119 11.93 -9.07 13.00
N PRO A 120 13.23 -9.31 13.25
CA PRO A 120 14.11 -8.27 13.74
C PRO A 120 14.10 -7.05 12.79
N ASP A 121 13.86 -5.87 13.35
CA ASP A 121 13.80 -4.60 12.60
C ASP A 121 12.80 -4.59 11.44
N ASP A 122 11.72 -5.36 11.54
CA ASP A 122 10.66 -5.48 10.53
C ASP A 122 10.07 -4.12 10.13
N PRO A 123 10.25 -3.66 8.89
CA PRO A 123 9.71 -2.37 8.45
C PRO A 123 8.22 -2.41 8.15
N TYR A 124 7.63 -3.59 8.04
CA TYR A 124 6.23 -3.79 7.66
C TYR A 124 5.28 -3.80 8.85
N VAL A 125 5.82 -3.73 10.08
CA VAL A 125 5.03 -3.76 11.31
C VAL A 125 5.51 -2.71 12.30
N LEU A 126 4.58 -1.94 12.88
CA LEU A 126 4.85 -1.07 14.00
C LEU A 126 3.83 -1.30 15.12
N HIS A 127 4.32 -1.59 16.34
CA HIS A 127 3.44 -1.75 17.49
C HIS A 127 2.64 -0.48 17.77
N GLY A 128 1.32 -0.62 17.83
CA GLY A 128 0.39 0.45 18.13
C GLY A 128 0.03 1.36 16.95
N SER A 129 0.60 1.12 15.76
CA SER A 129 0.30 1.84 14.53
C SER A 129 -0.04 0.86 13.42
N TRP A 130 -0.96 1.25 12.55
CA TRP A 130 -1.24 0.54 11.31
C TRP A 130 -0.52 1.22 10.16
N LEU A 131 0.16 0.43 9.34
CA LEU A 131 0.87 0.94 8.18
C LEU A 131 0.02 0.83 6.92
N GLU A 132 0.12 1.81 6.07
CA GLU A 132 -0.41 1.74 4.71
C GLU A 132 0.69 1.15 3.83
N ILE A 133 0.51 -0.10 3.41
CA ILE A 133 1.46 -0.79 2.54
C ILE A 133 0.88 -0.82 1.13
N ASP A 134 1.56 -0.19 0.19
CA ASP A 134 1.19 -0.18 -1.23
C ASP A 134 2.31 -0.73 -2.09
N VAL A 135 1.96 -1.64 -3.00
CA VAL A 135 2.93 -2.29 -3.88
C VAL A 135 2.66 -1.90 -5.33
N SER A 136 3.69 -1.45 -5.99
CA SER A 136 3.63 -1.08 -7.41
C SER A 136 4.77 -1.72 -8.21
N SER A 137 4.55 -1.88 -9.52
CA SER A 137 5.61 -2.26 -10.44
C SER A 137 6.33 -1.01 -10.94
N THR A 138 7.64 -1.07 -10.99
CA THR A 138 8.51 -0.04 -11.55
C THR A 138 9.33 -0.61 -12.71
N ASN A 139 10.05 0.23 -13.43
CA ASN A 139 11.00 -0.23 -14.46
C ASN A 139 12.20 -1.01 -13.89
N LEU A 140 12.40 -0.97 -12.56
CA LEU A 140 13.48 -1.66 -11.85
C LEU A 140 13.00 -2.90 -11.07
N GLY A 141 11.71 -3.25 -11.15
CA GLY A 141 11.14 -4.36 -10.40
C GLY A 141 9.90 -3.94 -9.60
N LEU A 142 9.72 -4.51 -8.42
CA LEU A 142 8.64 -4.15 -7.52
C LEU A 142 9.10 -3.12 -6.49
N MET A 143 8.19 -2.27 -6.05
CA MET A 143 8.40 -1.31 -4.97
C MET A 143 7.27 -1.46 -3.96
N ALA A 144 7.61 -1.64 -2.69
CA ALA A 144 6.69 -1.57 -1.57
C ALA A 144 6.84 -0.21 -0.87
N ALA A 145 5.80 0.60 -0.89
CA ALA A 145 5.72 1.82 -0.12
C ALA A 145 5.08 1.49 1.24
N VAL A 146 5.81 1.71 2.32
CA VAL A 146 5.37 1.50 3.70
C VAL A 146 5.18 2.85 4.34
N LEU A 147 3.94 3.26 4.54
CA LEU A 147 3.55 4.63 4.85
C LEU A 147 2.78 4.72 6.16
N THR A 148 2.83 5.89 6.79
CA THR A 148 2.05 6.22 8.00
C THR A 148 1.74 7.71 8.03
N ASP A 149 0.69 8.10 8.75
CA ASP A 149 0.33 9.51 8.95
C ASP A 149 1.14 10.19 10.06
N SER A 150 1.72 9.40 10.96
CA SER A 150 2.54 9.89 12.07
C SER A 150 3.99 10.18 11.62
N PRO A 151 4.51 11.41 11.76
CA PRO A 151 5.91 11.70 11.41
C PRO A 151 6.94 10.93 12.24
N ASP A 152 6.61 10.59 13.49
CA ASP A 152 7.48 9.82 14.37
C ASP A 152 7.54 8.36 13.93
N ASP A 153 6.39 7.78 13.58
CA ASP A 153 6.32 6.43 13.04
C ASP A 153 6.97 6.35 11.66
N ALA A 154 6.81 7.38 10.81
CA ALA A 154 7.50 7.45 9.53
C ALA A 154 9.04 7.36 9.67
N ARG A 155 9.60 8.05 10.67
CA ARG A 155 11.04 7.92 11.00
C ARG A 155 11.40 6.51 11.43
N ARG A 156 10.59 5.89 12.30
CA ARG A 156 10.81 4.51 12.75
C ARG A 156 10.78 3.53 11.58
N VAL A 157 9.82 3.67 10.64
CA VAL A 157 9.76 2.84 9.43
C VAL A 157 11.05 2.94 8.64
N VAL A 158 11.54 4.16 8.38
CA VAL A 158 12.81 4.36 7.64
C VAL A 158 14.00 3.73 8.37
N GLU A 159 14.13 3.96 9.68
CA GLU A 159 15.21 3.40 10.49
C GLU A 159 15.18 1.87 10.52
N ARG A 160 13.99 1.29 10.69
CA ARG A 160 13.81 -0.17 10.66
C ARG A 160 14.13 -0.74 9.29
N ALA A 161 13.65 -0.12 8.21
CA ALA A 161 13.95 -0.56 6.85
C ALA A 161 15.46 -0.61 6.56
N HIS A 162 16.22 0.36 7.03
CA HIS A 162 17.68 0.36 6.89
C HIS A 162 18.38 -0.71 7.73
N ARG A 163 17.89 -0.97 8.95
CA ARG A 163 18.45 -2.04 9.79
C ARG A 163 18.06 -3.42 9.31
N PHE A 164 16.82 -3.55 8.79
CA PHE A 164 16.31 -4.79 8.21
C PHE A 164 17.10 -5.22 6.97
N ALA A 165 17.42 -4.28 6.09
CA ALA A 165 18.15 -4.54 4.86
C ALA A 165 19.49 -3.78 4.81
N PRO A 166 20.48 -4.15 5.63
CA PRO A 166 21.74 -3.39 5.75
C PRO A 166 22.59 -3.42 4.48
N SER A 167 22.37 -4.41 3.61
CA SER A 167 23.05 -4.52 2.30
C SER A 167 22.38 -3.68 1.21
N ALA A 168 21.19 -3.13 1.47
CA ALA A 168 20.45 -2.32 0.52
C ALA A 168 21.17 -0.98 0.29
N ARG A 169 21.13 -0.52 -0.97
CA ARG A 169 21.70 0.79 -1.31
C ARG A 169 20.88 1.90 -0.67
N LEU A 170 21.55 2.82 0.01
CA LEU A 170 20.93 4.06 0.45
C LEU A 170 20.74 4.98 -0.76
N VAL A 171 19.52 5.16 -1.21
CA VAL A 171 19.20 6.15 -2.23
C VAL A 171 18.75 7.42 -1.50
N LEU A 172 19.67 8.39 -1.43
CA LEU A 172 19.33 9.72 -0.94
C LEU A 172 18.33 10.35 -1.92
N ALA A 173 17.21 10.84 -1.40
CA ALA A 173 16.28 11.61 -2.22
C ALA A 173 17.03 12.76 -2.89
N PRO A 174 16.76 13.05 -4.18
CA PRO A 174 17.35 14.23 -4.82
C PRO A 174 17.01 15.45 -3.97
N GLN A 175 18.03 16.16 -3.53
CA GLN A 175 17.85 17.45 -2.83
C GLN A 175 17.20 18.41 -3.84
N PRO A 176 16.14 19.14 -3.47
CA PRO A 176 15.47 20.10 -4.34
C PRO A 176 16.38 21.26 -4.73
#